data_d7ab619c8441df93166e4843772e51fb
#
_entry.id   d7ab619c8441df93166e4843772e51fb
#
_cell.length_a   1.000
_cell.length_b   1.000
_cell.length_c   1.000
_cell.angle_alpha   90.00
_cell.angle_beta   90.00
_cell.angle_gamma   90.00
#
_symmetry.space_group_name_H-M   'P 1'
#
loop_
_entity.id
_entity.type
_entity.pdbx_description
1 polymer ?
#
loop_
_entity_poly.entity_id
_entity_poly.type
_entity_poly.pdbx_seq_one_letter_code
_entity_poly.pdbx_strand_id
1 'polypeptide(L)'
;MRLYLFVAVSACLFLTETVSGQHRQPTAGEIMQEALQTATKENKNVFIIFHASWCGWCHKMDSAINDKSCKDFFYKNYIIRHLVVDEYGDKKNLENPGANELRTKYHGDNEGIPFWLIFDKEGNLLADSQARPTDADLNTKGENIACPATQKEVAYFIEVLKKTSQISEAEQTAVQERFRQNENK
;
A
#
# COMPACT_ATOMS: atom_id res chain seq x y z
N MET A 1 -66.64 40.65 -29.20
CA MET A 1 -66.02 39.36 -29.50
C MET A 1 -64.69 39.30 -28.72
N ARG A 2 -64.70 38.65 -27.51
CA ARG A 2 -63.49 38.61 -26.61
C ARG A 2 -62.74 37.32 -26.85
N LEU A 3 -61.49 37.45 -27.32
CA LEU A 3 -60.58 36.35 -27.58
C LEU A 3 -59.83 36.01 -26.26
N TYR A 4 -60.09 34.82 -25.70
CA TYR A 4 -59.35 34.31 -24.54
C TYR A 4 -58.10 33.55 -25.01
N LEU A 5 -56.96 34.11 -24.67
CA LEU A 5 -55.64 33.52 -24.91
C LEU A 5 -55.32 32.53 -23.75
N PHE A 6 -55.37 31.22 -24.01
CA PHE A 6 -54.91 30.22 -23.06
C PHE A 6 -53.41 30.10 -23.12
N VAL A 7 -52.72 30.56 -22.07
CA VAL A 7 -51.30 30.29 -21.86
C VAL A 7 -51.17 28.96 -21.17
N ALA A 8 -50.68 27.93 -21.89
CA ALA A 8 -50.33 26.64 -21.33
C ALA A 8 -48.92 26.76 -20.67
N VAL A 9 -48.91 26.81 -19.34
CA VAL A 9 -47.65 26.70 -18.58
C VAL A 9 -47.25 25.23 -18.50
N SER A 10 -46.26 24.83 -19.32
CA SER A 10 -45.64 23.51 -19.25
C SER A 10 -44.68 23.47 -18.07
N ALA A 11 -45.05 22.82 -16.98
CA ALA A 11 -44.19 22.57 -15.84
C ALA A 11 -43.24 21.42 -16.15
N CYS A 12 -42.00 21.72 -16.54
CA CYS A 12 -40.91 20.70 -16.61
C CYS A 12 -40.54 20.30 -15.17
N LEU A 13 -41.01 19.15 -14.73
CA LEU A 13 -40.48 18.46 -13.53
C LEU A 13 -39.05 17.97 -13.84
N PHE A 14 -38.07 18.69 -13.33
CA PHE A 14 -36.70 18.17 -13.25
C PHE A 14 -36.64 17.12 -12.14
N LEU A 15 -36.71 15.84 -12.52
CA LEU A 15 -36.37 14.74 -11.66
C LEU A 15 -34.85 14.81 -11.39
N THR A 16 -34.46 15.36 -10.25
CA THR A 16 -33.08 15.25 -9.75
C THR A 16 -32.90 13.82 -9.27
N GLU A 17 -32.31 12.96 -10.10
CA GLU A 17 -31.82 11.66 -9.66
C GLU A 17 -30.67 11.93 -8.68
N THR A 18 -30.90 11.68 -7.40
CA THR A 18 -29.86 11.60 -6.40
C THR A 18 -29.08 10.32 -6.67
N VAL A 19 -27.96 10.43 -7.40
CA VAL A 19 -26.98 9.35 -7.53
C VAL A 19 -26.41 9.12 -6.13
N SER A 20 -26.98 8.14 -5.43
CA SER A 20 -26.40 7.61 -4.19
C SER A 20 -25.13 6.86 -4.59
N GLY A 21 -23.99 7.55 -4.58
CA GLY A 21 -22.70 6.97 -4.83
C GLY A 21 -22.43 5.93 -3.75
N GLN A 22 -22.60 4.64 -4.07
CA GLN A 22 -22.09 3.57 -3.21
C GLN A 22 -20.58 3.78 -3.07
N HIS A 23 -20.13 4.00 -1.84
CA HIS A 23 -18.71 4.17 -1.52
C HIS A 23 -18.03 2.80 -1.69
N ARG A 24 -17.65 2.46 -2.94
CA ARG A 24 -16.86 1.27 -3.20
C ARG A 24 -15.41 1.52 -2.79
N GLN A 25 -14.76 0.48 -2.30
CA GLN A 25 -13.31 0.54 -2.07
C GLN A 25 -12.58 0.68 -3.42
N PRO A 26 -11.54 1.49 -3.49
CA PRO A 26 -10.70 1.54 -4.68
C PRO A 26 -10.06 0.17 -4.92
N THR A 27 -9.95 -0.23 -6.18
CA THR A 27 -9.29 -1.47 -6.55
C THR A 27 -7.77 -1.36 -6.37
N ALA A 28 -7.09 -2.50 -6.21
CA ALA A 28 -5.63 -2.54 -6.19
C ALA A 28 -5.00 -1.89 -7.44
N GLY A 29 -5.63 -2.07 -8.61
CA GLY A 29 -5.19 -1.44 -9.85
C GLY A 29 -5.28 0.08 -9.81
N GLU A 30 -6.37 0.65 -9.28
CA GLU A 30 -6.54 2.10 -9.13
C GLU A 30 -5.52 2.69 -8.15
N ILE A 31 -5.27 2.01 -7.01
CA ILE A 31 -4.26 2.42 -6.03
C ILE A 31 -2.86 2.37 -6.64
N MET A 32 -2.53 1.29 -7.35
CA MET A 32 -1.24 1.16 -8.04
C MET A 32 -1.04 2.25 -9.09
N GLN A 33 -2.05 2.51 -9.91
CA GLN A 33 -1.97 3.55 -10.95
C GLN A 33 -1.73 4.94 -10.33
N GLU A 34 -2.48 5.31 -9.29
CA GLU A 34 -2.29 6.58 -8.57
C GLU A 34 -0.89 6.68 -7.94
N ALA A 35 -0.44 5.57 -7.29
CA ALA A 35 0.88 5.51 -6.68
C ALA A 35 2.01 5.72 -7.70
N LEU A 36 1.95 5.04 -8.85
CA LEU A 36 2.94 5.16 -9.93
C LEU A 36 2.93 6.55 -10.57
N GLN A 37 1.76 7.15 -10.77
CA GLN A 37 1.66 8.53 -11.27
C GLN A 37 2.30 9.53 -10.31
N THR A 38 2.09 9.35 -9.00
CA THR A 38 2.69 10.18 -7.97
C THR A 38 4.19 9.94 -7.88
N ALA A 39 4.62 8.67 -7.91
CA ALA A 39 6.03 8.29 -7.90
C ALA A 39 6.83 8.89 -9.07
N THR A 40 6.24 8.88 -10.27
CA THR A 40 6.83 9.52 -11.46
C THR A 40 7.00 11.03 -11.27
N LYS A 41 5.98 11.72 -10.73
CA LYS A 41 6.03 13.17 -10.49
C LYS A 41 7.08 13.55 -9.43
N GLU A 42 7.18 12.75 -8.37
CA GLU A 42 8.06 13.03 -7.23
C GLU A 42 9.42 12.34 -7.31
N ASN A 43 9.67 11.57 -8.38
CA ASN A 43 10.88 10.76 -8.58
C ASN A 43 11.17 9.84 -7.38
N LYS A 44 10.15 9.10 -6.96
CA LYS A 44 10.19 8.13 -5.84
C LYS A 44 9.87 6.73 -6.31
N ASN A 45 10.14 5.75 -5.47
CA ASN A 45 9.65 4.39 -5.64
C ASN A 45 8.29 4.19 -4.98
N VAL A 46 7.57 3.13 -5.32
CA VAL A 46 6.28 2.78 -4.72
C VAL A 46 6.47 1.66 -3.71
N PHE A 47 5.98 1.83 -2.49
CA PHE A 47 6.00 0.83 -1.45
C PHE A 47 4.56 0.40 -1.11
N ILE A 48 4.16 -0.78 -1.57
CA ILE A 48 2.84 -1.37 -1.31
C ILE A 48 2.91 -2.29 -0.11
N ILE A 49 2.00 -2.11 0.85
CA ILE A 49 1.90 -2.91 2.07
C ILE A 49 0.51 -3.56 2.13
N PHE A 50 0.47 -4.88 2.07
CA PHE A 50 -0.76 -5.65 2.29
C PHE A 50 -0.98 -5.80 3.80
N HIS A 51 -2.18 -5.44 4.25
CA HIS A 51 -2.52 -5.42 5.67
C HIS A 51 -3.99 -5.72 5.93
N ALA A 52 -4.34 -5.92 7.20
CA ALA A 52 -5.72 -6.00 7.68
C ALA A 52 -5.90 -5.20 8.98
N SER A 53 -7.11 -4.81 9.28
CA SER A 53 -7.42 -4.00 10.47
C SER A 53 -7.09 -4.68 11.79
N TRP A 54 -7.10 -6.01 11.82
CA TRP A 54 -6.78 -6.84 12.99
C TRP A 54 -5.29 -7.17 13.13
N CYS A 55 -4.47 -6.84 12.12
CA CYS A 55 -3.08 -7.28 12.03
C CYS A 55 -2.15 -6.46 12.93
N GLY A 56 -1.81 -6.99 14.10
CA GLY A 56 -0.90 -6.32 15.05
C GLY A 56 0.49 -6.04 14.48
N TRP A 57 1.06 -6.93 13.68
CA TRP A 57 2.35 -6.73 13.03
C TRP A 57 2.31 -5.66 11.94
N CYS A 58 1.16 -5.49 11.26
CA CYS A 58 0.97 -4.40 10.31
C CYS A 58 0.97 -3.04 11.03
N HIS A 59 0.31 -2.94 12.19
CA HIS A 59 0.35 -1.73 13.02
C HIS A 59 1.76 -1.42 13.55
N LYS A 60 2.56 -2.45 13.88
CA LYS A 60 3.98 -2.26 14.25
C LYS A 60 4.79 -1.72 13.07
N MET A 61 4.57 -2.24 11.86
CA MET A 61 5.22 -1.76 10.63
C MET A 61 4.91 -0.28 10.39
N ASP A 62 3.63 0.09 10.42
CA ASP A 62 3.18 1.47 10.27
C ASP A 62 3.76 2.40 11.35
N SER A 63 3.76 1.93 12.61
CA SER A 63 4.34 2.68 13.72
C SER A 63 5.85 2.90 13.53
N ALA A 64 6.57 1.93 12.96
CA ALA A 64 8.00 2.06 12.70
C ALA A 64 8.28 3.02 11.55
N ILE A 65 7.56 2.90 10.43
CA ILE A 65 7.68 3.79 9.27
C ILE A 65 7.36 5.24 9.65
N ASN A 66 6.35 5.45 10.50
CA ASN A 66 5.88 6.77 10.92
C ASN A 66 6.61 7.33 12.16
N ASP A 67 7.56 6.57 12.72
CA ASP A 67 8.37 7.07 13.84
C ASP A 67 9.20 8.27 13.41
N LYS A 68 9.33 9.24 14.30
CA LYS A 68 10.09 10.48 14.06
C LYS A 68 11.54 10.26 13.62
N SER A 69 12.13 9.11 13.98
CA SER A 69 13.49 8.75 13.59
C SER A 69 13.62 8.21 12.17
N CYS A 70 12.51 7.73 11.58
CA CYS A 70 12.50 7.03 10.27
C CYS A 70 11.63 7.70 9.22
N LYS A 71 10.61 8.44 9.66
CA LYS A 71 9.55 8.97 8.81
C LYS A 71 10.08 9.74 7.60
N ASP A 72 10.98 10.67 7.83
CA ASP A 72 11.50 11.54 6.78
C ASP A 72 12.21 10.74 5.69
N PHE A 73 12.99 9.72 6.07
CA PHE A 73 13.60 8.79 5.13
C PHE A 73 12.56 8.08 4.27
N PHE A 74 11.54 7.46 4.87
CA PHE A 74 10.54 6.71 4.13
C PHE A 74 9.75 7.59 3.17
N TYR A 75 9.24 8.71 3.62
CA TYR A 75 8.43 9.61 2.78
C TYR A 75 9.25 10.41 1.76
N LYS A 76 10.56 10.56 1.96
CA LYS A 76 11.44 11.12 0.94
C LYS A 76 11.66 10.17 -0.24
N ASN A 77 11.72 8.86 0.00
CA ASN A 77 12.11 7.87 -0.99
C ASN A 77 10.95 7.09 -1.60
N TYR A 78 9.80 7.00 -0.90
CA TYR A 78 8.71 6.12 -1.30
C TYR A 78 7.34 6.80 -1.29
N ILE A 79 6.52 6.43 -2.25
CA ILE A 79 5.07 6.60 -2.20
C ILE A 79 4.50 5.35 -1.55
N ILE A 80 4.08 5.46 -0.29
CA ILE A 80 3.57 4.32 0.49
C ILE A 80 2.06 4.23 0.30
N ARG A 81 1.57 3.03 -0.05
CA ARG A 81 0.13 2.71 -0.16
C ARG A 81 -0.16 1.38 0.51
N HIS A 82 -1.34 1.31 1.10
CA HIS A 82 -1.84 0.09 1.73
C HIS A 82 -2.88 -0.57 0.85
N LEU A 83 -2.87 -1.90 0.83
CA LEU A 83 -3.90 -2.73 0.24
C LEU A 83 -4.51 -3.61 1.34
N VAL A 84 -5.80 -3.45 1.58
CA VAL A 84 -6.53 -4.20 2.59
C VAL A 84 -6.85 -5.58 2.04
N VAL A 85 -6.46 -6.61 2.79
CA VAL A 85 -6.68 -8.04 2.51
C VAL A 85 -7.05 -8.77 3.79
N ASP A 86 -7.55 -9.99 3.68
CA ASP A 86 -7.75 -10.94 4.80
C ASP A 86 -8.59 -10.38 5.96
N GLU A 87 -9.55 -9.51 5.67
CA GLU A 87 -10.51 -9.03 6.68
C GLU A 87 -11.56 -10.10 6.99
N TYR A 88 -12.17 -10.02 8.17
CA TYR A 88 -13.18 -10.97 8.65
C TYR A 88 -14.54 -10.31 8.87
N GLY A 89 -15.60 -11.11 8.76
CA GLY A 89 -16.98 -10.71 9.08
C GLY A 89 -17.41 -9.46 8.31
N ASP A 90 -17.98 -8.52 9.02
CA ASP A 90 -18.54 -7.27 8.46
C ASP A 90 -17.48 -6.36 7.85
N LYS A 91 -16.19 -6.60 8.14
CA LYS A 91 -15.08 -5.81 7.58
C LYS A 91 -14.59 -6.30 6.22
N LYS A 92 -15.14 -7.42 5.72
CA LYS A 92 -14.79 -7.95 4.40
C LYS A 92 -15.00 -6.93 3.27
N ASN A 93 -15.94 -6.00 3.44
CA ASN A 93 -16.20 -4.90 2.53
C ASN A 93 -15.11 -3.80 2.52
N LEU A 94 -14.14 -3.84 3.43
CA LEU A 94 -12.99 -2.94 3.45
C LEU A 94 -11.86 -3.39 2.52
N GLU A 95 -11.86 -4.66 2.09
CA GLU A 95 -10.83 -5.19 1.21
C GLU A 95 -10.81 -4.46 -0.13
N ASN A 96 -9.61 -4.26 -0.66
CA ASN A 96 -9.44 -3.66 -1.98
C ASN A 96 -9.60 -4.74 -3.06
N PRO A 97 -10.59 -4.64 -3.95
CA PRO A 97 -10.75 -5.60 -5.04
C PRO A 97 -9.46 -5.72 -5.87
N GLY A 98 -9.03 -6.95 -6.14
CA GLY A 98 -7.80 -7.23 -6.86
C GLY A 98 -6.52 -7.25 -6.00
N ALA A 99 -6.61 -6.97 -4.69
CA ALA A 99 -5.43 -6.97 -3.80
C ALA A 99 -4.88 -8.38 -3.58
N ASN A 100 -5.73 -9.37 -3.39
CA ASN A 100 -5.30 -10.77 -3.24
C ASN A 100 -4.69 -11.32 -4.53
N GLU A 101 -5.24 -10.99 -5.69
CA GLU A 101 -4.71 -11.36 -6.99
C GLU A 101 -3.32 -10.74 -7.22
N LEU A 102 -3.15 -9.47 -6.84
CA LEU A 102 -1.85 -8.80 -6.91
C LEU A 102 -0.83 -9.46 -5.97
N ARG A 103 -1.22 -9.79 -4.73
CA ARG A 103 -0.38 -10.49 -3.77
C ARG A 103 0.05 -11.86 -4.29
N THR A 104 -0.89 -12.65 -4.84
CA THR A 104 -0.64 -13.97 -5.43
C THR A 104 0.33 -13.90 -6.61
N LYS A 105 0.20 -12.89 -7.47
CA LYS A 105 1.12 -12.68 -8.60
C LYS A 105 2.59 -12.62 -8.16
N TYR A 106 2.85 -12.15 -6.96
CA TYR A 106 4.18 -12.03 -6.38
C TYR A 106 4.46 -13.05 -5.26
N HIS A 107 3.82 -14.22 -5.32
CA HIS A 107 4.02 -15.34 -4.40
C HIS A 107 3.71 -15.04 -2.92
N GLY A 108 2.87 -14.04 -2.66
CA GLY A 108 2.42 -13.68 -1.32
C GLY A 108 1.15 -14.42 -0.87
N ASP A 109 0.61 -15.32 -1.70
CA ASP A 109 -0.49 -16.21 -1.34
C ASP A 109 -0.04 -17.17 -0.23
N ASN A 110 -0.91 -17.37 0.77
CA ASN A 110 -0.62 -18.17 1.97
C ASN A 110 0.56 -17.67 2.84
N GLU A 111 1.06 -16.46 2.55
CA GLU A 111 2.03 -15.79 3.43
C GLU A 111 1.29 -14.95 4.49
N GLY A 112 1.94 -14.73 5.64
CA GLY A 112 1.43 -13.81 6.66
C GLY A 112 1.47 -12.36 6.20
N ILE A 113 0.74 -11.51 6.91
CA ILE A 113 0.78 -10.05 6.73
C ILE A 113 1.46 -9.36 7.93
N PRO A 114 2.15 -8.21 7.72
CA PRO A 114 2.25 -7.50 6.45
C PRO A 114 3.06 -8.31 5.41
N PHE A 115 2.57 -8.28 4.18
CA PHE A 115 3.35 -8.64 3.00
C PHE A 115 3.60 -7.35 2.23
N TRP A 116 4.76 -7.14 1.62
CA TRP A 116 5.04 -5.88 0.96
C TRP A 116 5.86 -6.03 -0.32
N LEU A 117 5.66 -5.06 -1.22
CA LEU A 117 6.29 -4.98 -2.53
C LEU A 117 6.85 -3.58 -2.74
N ILE A 118 8.04 -3.48 -3.32
CA ILE A 118 8.62 -2.21 -3.73
C ILE A 118 8.80 -2.21 -5.25
N PHE A 119 8.24 -1.20 -5.91
CA PHE A 119 8.32 -1.00 -7.35
C PHE A 119 9.09 0.28 -7.66
N ASP A 120 9.74 0.31 -8.82
CA ASP A 120 10.18 1.59 -9.39
C ASP A 120 8.96 2.41 -9.88
N LYS A 121 9.22 3.63 -10.32
CA LYS A 121 8.19 4.53 -10.85
C LYS A 121 7.62 4.09 -12.22
N GLU A 122 8.27 3.15 -12.90
CA GLU A 122 7.81 2.49 -14.11
C GLU A 122 6.94 1.25 -13.83
N GLY A 123 6.86 0.80 -12.57
CA GLY A 123 6.07 -0.36 -12.12
C GLY A 123 6.82 -1.69 -12.19
N ASN A 124 8.15 -1.70 -12.34
CA ASN A 124 8.95 -2.90 -12.23
C ASN A 124 9.20 -3.24 -10.76
N LEU A 125 9.07 -4.52 -10.39
CA LEU A 125 9.35 -4.98 -9.03
C LEU A 125 10.86 -4.88 -8.75
N LEU A 126 11.23 -4.15 -7.70
CA LEU A 126 12.60 -4.00 -7.22
C LEU A 126 12.91 -4.94 -6.05
N ALA A 127 11.95 -5.14 -5.16
CA ALA A 127 12.08 -6.00 -3.98
C ALA A 127 10.70 -6.36 -3.42
N ASP A 128 10.68 -7.36 -2.56
CA ASP A 128 9.50 -7.77 -1.78
C ASP A 128 9.91 -8.18 -0.35
N SER A 129 8.91 -8.56 0.45
CA SER A 129 9.11 -8.98 1.85
C SER A 129 9.69 -10.39 2.01
N GLN A 130 10.01 -11.08 0.94
CA GLN A 130 10.47 -12.47 1.00
C GLN A 130 12.00 -12.54 1.01
N ALA A 131 12.56 -12.96 2.15
CA ALA A 131 13.99 -13.20 2.26
C ALA A 131 14.39 -14.42 1.42
N ARG A 132 15.44 -14.25 0.60
CA ARG A 132 16.00 -15.26 -0.29
C ARG A 132 17.52 -15.28 -0.20
N PRO A 133 18.19 -16.35 -0.67
CA PRO A 133 19.62 -16.31 -0.94
C PRO A 133 19.97 -15.14 -1.87
N THR A 134 21.17 -14.59 -1.72
CA THR A 134 21.62 -13.34 -2.39
C THR A 134 21.49 -13.39 -3.91
N ASP A 135 21.67 -14.56 -4.51
CA ASP A 135 21.66 -14.77 -5.97
C ASP A 135 20.31 -15.27 -6.50
N ALA A 136 19.29 -15.38 -5.65
CA ALA A 136 17.98 -15.86 -6.06
C ALA A 136 17.20 -14.78 -6.80
N ASP A 137 16.56 -15.20 -7.91
CA ASP A 137 15.63 -14.35 -8.67
C ASP A 137 14.40 -13.97 -7.81
N LEU A 138 13.86 -12.76 -8.03
CA LEU A 138 12.64 -12.28 -7.35
C LEU A 138 11.40 -13.16 -7.64
N ASN A 139 11.40 -13.93 -8.73
CA ASN A 139 10.36 -14.91 -9.01
C ASN A 139 10.50 -16.20 -8.19
N THR A 140 11.60 -16.37 -7.45
CA THR A 140 11.76 -17.50 -6.52
C THR A 140 11.03 -17.19 -5.23
N LYS A 141 10.16 -18.09 -4.76
CA LYS A 141 9.51 -17.93 -3.46
C LYS A 141 10.55 -17.92 -2.33
N GLY A 142 10.46 -16.93 -1.44
CA GLY A 142 11.27 -16.79 -0.24
C GLY A 142 10.47 -16.96 1.04
N GLU A 143 11.06 -16.62 2.18
CA GLU A 143 10.40 -16.55 3.49
C GLU A 143 9.93 -15.12 3.76
N ASN A 144 8.64 -14.91 3.98
CA ASN A 144 8.11 -13.60 4.30
C ASN A 144 8.64 -13.11 5.65
N ILE A 145 9.43 -12.04 5.66
CA ILE A 145 9.92 -11.39 6.90
C ILE A 145 8.87 -10.48 7.54
N ALA A 146 7.74 -10.26 6.91
CA ALA A 146 6.62 -9.44 7.40
C ALA A 146 7.08 -8.04 7.89
N CYS A 147 6.79 -7.69 9.16
CA CYS A 147 7.34 -6.50 9.82
C CYS A 147 8.69 -6.88 10.44
N PRO A 148 9.82 -6.38 9.92
CA PRO A 148 11.14 -6.72 10.45
C PRO A 148 11.26 -6.42 11.94
N ALA A 149 11.76 -7.39 12.71
CA ALA A 149 11.91 -7.28 14.17
C ALA A 149 13.23 -7.91 14.65
N THR A 150 13.54 -9.14 14.23
CA THR A 150 14.78 -9.82 14.59
C THR A 150 15.99 -9.18 13.91
N GLN A 151 17.18 -9.44 14.43
CA GLN A 151 18.40 -8.93 13.83
C GLN A 151 18.55 -9.34 12.35
N LYS A 152 18.21 -10.59 12.02
CA LYS A 152 18.29 -11.13 10.65
C LYS A 152 17.31 -10.45 9.71
N GLU A 153 16.06 -10.27 10.13
CA GLU A 153 15.02 -9.62 9.33
C GLU A 153 15.32 -8.15 9.09
N VAL A 154 15.76 -7.43 10.13
CA VAL A 154 16.14 -6.03 10.00
C VAL A 154 17.37 -5.86 9.12
N ALA A 155 18.37 -6.74 9.22
CA ALA A 155 19.52 -6.71 8.32
C ALA A 155 19.11 -6.92 6.86
N TYR A 156 18.22 -7.88 6.58
CA TYR A 156 17.67 -8.07 5.24
C TYR A 156 16.92 -6.83 4.75
N PHE A 157 16.07 -6.24 5.59
CA PHE A 157 15.33 -5.04 5.25
C PHE A 157 16.24 -3.86 4.92
N ILE A 158 17.33 -3.66 5.68
CA ILE A 158 18.34 -2.63 5.37
C ILE A 158 18.96 -2.87 3.98
N GLU A 159 19.29 -4.12 3.62
CA GLU A 159 19.80 -4.42 2.27
C GLU A 159 18.78 -4.12 1.17
N VAL A 160 17.49 -4.38 1.42
CA VAL A 160 16.40 -3.98 0.52
C VAL A 160 16.37 -2.45 0.37
N LEU A 161 16.42 -1.70 1.47
CA LEU A 161 16.39 -0.23 1.42
C LEU A 161 17.61 0.35 0.70
N LYS A 162 18.79 -0.25 0.84
CA LYS A 162 20.00 0.13 0.08
C LYS A 162 19.82 -0.06 -1.43
N LYS A 163 19.14 -1.12 -1.85
CA LYS A 163 18.89 -1.42 -3.28
C LYS A 163 17.82 -0.52 -3.88
N THR A 164 16.87 -0.07 -3.07
CA THR A 164 15.65 0.61 -3.53
C THR A 164 15.60 2.10 -3.17
N SER A 165 16.64 2.65 -2.54
CA SER A 165 16.73 4.06 -2.16
C SER A 165 18.19 4.52 -2.02
N GLN A 166 18.38 5.80 -1.73
CA GLN A 166 19.68 6.37 -1.39
C GLN A 166 19.74 6.60 0.12
N ILE A 167 19.68 5.52 0.90
CA ILE A 167 19.75 5.58 2.36
C ILE A 167 21.18 5.86 2.85
N SER A 168 21.35 6.92 3.63
CA SER A 168 22.62 7.24 4.29
C SER A 168 22.92 6.32 5.47
N GLU A 169 24.16 6.25 5.93
CA GLU A 169 24.54 5.45 7.10
C GLU A 169 23.78 5.85 8.37
N ALA A 170 23.54 7.16 8.58
CA ALA A 170 22.77 7.66 9.71
C ALA A 170 21.31 7.20 9.65
N GLU A 171 20.68 7.24 8.46
CA GLU A 171 19.32 6.75 8.24
C GLU A 171 19.24 5.23 8.41
N GLN A 172 20.25 4.47 7.93
CA GLN A 172 20.33 3.01 8.15
C GLN A 172 20.33 2.68 9.64
N THR A 173 21.16 3.38 10.42
CA THR A 173 21.24 3.21 11.88
C THR A 173 19.89 3.50 12.53
N ALA A 174 19.25 4.62 12.19
CA ALA A 174 17.97 5.02 12.75
C ALA A 174 16.87 3.99 12.43
N VAL A 175 16.78 3.53 11.18
CA VAL A 175 15.82 2.48 10.75
C VAL A 175 16.11 1.17 11.49
N GLN A 176 17.38 0.76 11.56
CA GLN A 176 17.78 -0.46 12.24
C GLN A 176 17.39 -0.45 13.72
N GLU A 177 17.72 0.61 14.44
CA GLU A 177 17.40 0.76 15.87
C GLU A 177 15.88 0.77 16.10
N ARG A 178 15.13 1.52 15.26
CA ARG A 178 13.68 1.60 15.40
C ARG A 178 13.00 0.26 15.15
N PHE A 179 13.35 -0.44 14.07
CA PHE A 179 12.71 -1.71 13.72
C PHE A 179 13.07 -2.82 14.70
N ARG A 180 14.29 -2.84 15.26
CA ARG A 180 14.68 -3.77 16.32
C ARG A 180 13.81 -3.66 17.59
N GLN A 181 13.20 -2.52 17.86
CA GLN A 181 12.27 -2.34 18.98
C GLN A 181 10.96 -3.13 18.80
N ASN A 182 10.63 -3.59 17.58
CA ASN A 182 9.43 -4.36 17.31
C ASN A 182 9.49 -5.78 17.93
N GLU A 183 10.69 -6.32 18.17
CA GLU A 183 10.88 -7.64 18.79
C GLU A 183 10.41 -7.68 20.25
N ASN A 184 10.52 -6.56 20.96
CA ASN A 184 10.32 -6.47 22.42
C ASN A 184 8.95 -5.86 22.82
N LYS A 185 8.02 -5.72 21.89
CA LYS A 185 6.71 -5.09 22.14
C LYS A 185 5.55 -6.03 21.93
#